data_7a5b19d6cfaa13efbb73fd906c9a4ac8
#
_entry.id   7a5b19d6cfaa13efbb73fd906c9a4ac8
#
_cell.length_a   1.000
_cell.length_b   1.000
_cell.length_c   1.000
_cell.angle_alpha   90.00
_cell.angle_beta   90.00
_cell.angle_gamma   90.00
#
_symmetry.space_group_name_H-M   'P 1'
#
loop_
_entity.id
_entity.type
_entity.pdbx_description
1 polymer ?
#
loop_
_entity_poly.entity_id
_entity_poly.type
_entity_poly.pdbx_seq_one_letter_code
_entity_poly.pdbx_strand_id
1 'polypeptide(L)'
;MREFILSFLFMIIGGGLGFAGAHFHPTKWQVSAQFEAPKMNELGNYFSLFSTYSLVSGDTDAVDATKIERKATNSAYDEFTKILNSSAQLMAFLNQSDFVKARAKVENETVQQIASHFKFSQENNLNQLILSSFDREEVDQLFVEYIRYVNNQARQTLNNELITKWKSLFEQVKNAADAKIDVSWENKLKMMQSVQPLDNNLVAFHFVQQPNLVMSEKPYVISTGIGAGFGIILSLLAMLILGAGRNKRAKE
;
A
#
# COMPACT_ATOMS: atom_id res chain seq x y z
N MET A 1 -17.90 -7.93 -53.23
CA MET A 1 -16.45 -7.89 -53.20
C MET A 1 -15.92 -6.48 -52.84
N ARG A 2 -16.35 -5.41 -53.50
CA ARG A 2 -15.90 -4.02 -53.26
C ARG A 2 -16.22 -3.52 -51.83
N GLU A 3 -17.35 -3.90 -51.28
CA GLU A 3 -17.78 -3.51 -49.91
C GLU A 3 -16.96 -4.21 -48.83
N PHE A 4 -16.60 -5.45 -49.03
CA PHE A 4 -15.69 -6.19 -48.15
C PHE A 4 -14.28 -5.58 -48.12
N ILE A 5 -13.77 -5.16 -49.27
CA ILE A 5 -12.46 -4.50 -49.38
C ILE A 5 -12.49 -3.16 -48.63
N LEU A 6 -13.55 -2.40 -48.75
CA LEU A 6 -13.75 -1.13 -48.07
C LEU A 6 -13.76 -1.31 -46.54
N SER A 7 -14.57 -2.28 -46.06
CA SER A 7 -14.64 -2.60 -44.63
C SER A 7 -13.29 -3.03 -44.06
N PHE A 8 -12.56 -3.87 -44.78
CA PHE A 8 -11.25 -4.34 -44.39
C PHE A 8 -10.22 -3.19 -44.33
N LEU A 9 -10.29 -2.27 -45.30
CA LEU A 9 -9.43 -1.08 -45.30
C LEU A 9 -9.69 -0.16 -44.09
N PHE A 10 -10.95 0.09 -43.76
CA PHE A 10 -11.31 0.89 -42.58
C PHE A 10 -10.92 0.21 -41.27
N MET A 11 -10.97 -1.13 -41.20
CA MET A 11 -10.50 -1.89 -40.05
C MET A 11 -8.99 -1.73 -39.86
N ILE A 12 -8.20 -1.82 -40.93
CA ILE A 12 -6.74 -1.64 -40.89
C ILE A 12 -6.38 -0.21 -40.46
N ILE A 13 -7.04 0.80 -41.04
CA ILE A 13 -6.81 2.20 -40.69
C ILE A 13 -7.19 2.44 -39.21
N GLY A 14 -8.36 1.98 -38.78
CA GLY A 14 -8.80 2.10 -37.38
C GLY A 14 -7.88 1.39 -36.41
N GLY A 15 -7.45 0.17 -36.74
CA GLY A 15 -6.47 -0.58 -35.95
C GLY A 15 -5.10 0.13 -35.89
N GLY A 16 -4.64 0.67 -37.01
CA GLY A 16 -3.40 1.44 -37.08
C GLY A 16 -3.46 2.71 -36.23
N LEU A 17 -4.56 3.44 -36.25
CA LEU A 17 -4.80 4.62 -35.41
C LEU A 17 -4.88 4.25 -33.91
N GLY A 18 -5.52 3.13 -33.58
CA GLY A 18 -5.56 2.62 -32.21
C GLY A 18 -4.19 2.22 -31.70
N PHE A 19 -3.38 1.58 -32.53
CA PHE A 19 -1.99 1.24 -32.21
C PHE A 19 -1.11 2.49 -32.04
N ALA A 20 -1.22 3.45 -32.94
CA ALA A 20 -0.51 4.72 -32.84
C ALA A 20 -0.92 5.48 -31.57
N GLY A 21 -2.23 5.53 -31.25
CA GLY A 21 -2.74 6.11 -30.00
C GLY A 21 -2.13 5.48 -28.76
N ALA A 22 -2.02 4.13 -28.71
CA ALA A 22 -1.36 3.43 -27.61
C ALA A 22 0.14 3.75 -27.53
N HIS A 23 0.79 3.95 -28.68
CA HIS A 23 2.22 4.30 -28.73
C HIS A 23 2.51 5.66 -28.12
N PHE A 24 1.66 6.65 -28.39
CA PHE A 24 1.79 8.03 -27.88
C PHE A 24 1.22 8.17 -26.45
N HIS A 25 0.55 7.16 -25.90
CA HIS A 25 0.06 7.22 -24.53
C HIS A 25 1.24 7.29 -23.55
N PRO A 26 1.22 8.21 -22.57
CA PRO A 26 2.29 8.31 -21.59
C PRO A 26 2.47 7.00 -20.84
N THR A 27 3.71 6.67 -20.56
CA THR A 27 4.06 5.44 -19.81
C THR A 27 3.64 5.58 -18.36
N LYS A 28 2.92 4.58 -17.85
CA LYS A 28 2.54 4.52 -16.45
C LYS A 28 3.57 3.71 -15.66
N TRP A 29 4.05 4.26 -14.56
CA TRP A 29 4.94 3.61 -13.64
C TRP A 29 4.14 3.03 -12.48
N GLN A 30 4.59 1.92 -11.94
CA GLN A 30 3.96 1.26 -10.82
C GLN A 30 5.03 0.68 -9.90
N VAL A 31 4.87 0.88 -8.60
CA VAL A 31 5.64 0.19 -7.57
C VAL A 31 4.67 -0.58 -6.69
N SER A 32 5.08 -1.76 -6.26
CA SER A 32 4.31 -2.59 -5.34
C SER A 32 5.21 -3.27 -4.33
N ALA A 33 4.70 -3.48 -3.13
CA ALA A 33 5.32 -4.30 -2.09
C ALA A 33 4.27 -5.13 -1.37
N GLN A 34 4.68 -6.30 -0.86
CA GLN A 34 3.85 -7.18 -0.05
C GLN A 34 4.46 -7.32 1.35
N PHE A 35 3.59 -7.36 2.35
CA PHE A 35 3.94 -7.31 3.75
C PHE A 35 3.36 -8.49 4.51
N GLU A 36 4.13 -8.99 5.48
CA GLU A 36 3.70 -9.94 6.50
C GLU A 36 4.09 -9.47 7.90
N ALA A 37 3.70 -10.22 8.92
CA ALA A 37 4.09 -9.93 10.30
C ALA A 37 5.62 -9.92 10.45
N PRO A 38 6.17 -8.98 11.25
CA PRO A 38 7.61 -8.87 11.43
C PRO A 38 8.18 -10.10 12.12
N LYS A 39 9.44 -10.38 11.90
CA LYS A 39 10.19 -11.38 12.66
C LYS A 39 10.57 -10.82 14.04
N MET A 40 10.81 -11.69 15.01
CA MET A 40 11.16 -11.28 16.38
C MET A 40 12.33 -10.29 16.43
N ASN A 41 13.37 -10.51 15.62
CA ASN A 41 14.55 -9.65 15.57
C ASN A 41 14.29 -8.24 14.96
N GLU A 42 13.16 -8.06 14.27
CA GLU A 42 12.74 -6.77 13.69
C GLU A 42 11.99 -5.90 14.72
N LEU A 43 11.60 -6.48 15.85
CA LEU A 43 10.90 -5.75 16.92
C LEU A 43 11.85 -4.94 17.84
N GLY A 44 13.17 -5.13 17.74
CA GLY A 44 14.14 -4.48 18.63
C GLY A 44 13.86 -4.75 20.11
N ASN A 45 14.10 -3.77 20.97
CA ASN A 45 13.86 -3.88 22.42
C ASN A 45 12.36 -3.94 22.79
N TYR A 46 11.45 -3.63 21.86
CA TYR A 46 10.02 -3.75 22.08
C TYR A 46 9.63 -5.18 22.50
N PHE A 47 10.19 -6.20 21.84
CA PHE A 47 9.87 -7.60 22.19
C PHE A 47 10.27 -7.92 23.62
N SER A 48 11.46 -7.50 24.07
CA SER A 48 11.93 -7.75 25.43
C SER A 48 11.03 -7.09 26.48
N LEU A 49 10.66 -5.83 26.25
CA LEU A 49 9.75 -5.11 27.15
C LEU A 49 8.34 -5.73 27.15
N PHE A 50 7.81 -6.08 25.99
CA PHE A 50 6.49 -6.69 25.81
C PHE A 50 6.40 -8.06 26.49
N SER A 51 7.39 -8.94 26.28
CA SER A 51 7.42 -10.26 26.87
C SER A 51 7.54 -10.21 28.39
N THR A 52 8.41 -9.33 28.92
CA THR A 52 8.53 -9.12 30.37
C THR A 52 7.24 -8.55 30.97
N TYR A 53 6.63 -7.57 30.32
CA TYR A 53 5.33 -7.04 30.74
C TYR A 53 4.27 -8.14 30.83
N SER A 54 4.15 -8.96 29.79
CA SER A 54 3.18 -10.06 29.73
C SER A 54 3.42 -11.08 30.84
N LEU A 55 4.69 -11.45 31.07
CA LEU A 55 5.06 -12.40 32.13
C LEU A 55 4.74 -11.85 33.53
N VAL A 56 5.10 -10.61 33.81
CA VAL A 56 4.90 -9.97 35.12
C VAL A 56 3.41 -9.71 35.40
N SER A 57 2.64 -9.36 34.37
CA SER A 57 1.18 -9.15 34.47
C SER A 57 0.39 -10.43 34.67
N GLY A 58 1.02 -11.60 34.50
CA GLY A 58 0.36 -12.91 34.70
C GLY A 58 -0.34 -13.43 33.45
N ASP A 59 0.06 -12.97 32.28
CA ASP A 59 -0.41 -13.50 31.00
C ASP A 59 0.09 -14.95 30.82
N THR A 60 -0.82 -15.91 30.76
CA THR A 60 -0.51 -17.35 30.68
C THR A 60 0.24 -17.72 29.40
N ASP A 61 0.08 -16.96 28.33
CA ASP A 61 0.79 -17.18 27.08
C ASP A 61 2.26 -16.74 27.15
N ALA A 62 2.62 -15.91 28.14
CA ALA A 62 3.98 -15.38 28.28
C ALA A 62 5.03 -16.44 28.67
N VAL A 63 4.60 -17.60 29.18
CA VAL A 63 5.50 -18.74 29.52
C VAL A 63 5.84 -19.58 28.28
N ASP A 64 5.11 -19.44 27.18
CA ASP A 64 5.36 -20.10 25.90
C ASP A 64 6.03 -19.12 24.93
N ALA A 65 7.31 -19.37 24.65
CA ALA A 65 8.11 -18.49 23.80
C ALA A 65 7.49 -18.27 22.41
N THR A 66 6.90 -19.32 21.81
CA THR A 66 6.26 -19.21 20.48
C THR A 66 4.98 -18.39 20.51
N LYS A 67 4.19 -18.53 21.57
CA LYS A 67 2.94 -17.79 21.71
C LYS A 67 3.20 -16.30 21.96
N ILE A 68 4.14 -15.97 22.83
CA ILE A 68 4.45 -14.57 23.14
C ILE A 68 5.11 -13.86 21.95
N GLU A 69 5.97 -14.56 21.21
CA GLU A 69 6.52 -14.05 19.96
C GLU A 69 5.42 -13.71 18.95
N ARG A 70 4.53 -14.67 18.67
CA ARG A 70 3.41 -14.47 17.75
C ARG A 70 2.48 -13.33 18.21
N LYS A 71 2.24 -13.20 19.51
CA LYS A 71 1.41 -12.13 20.07
C LYS A 71 2.04 -10.76 19.85
N ALA A 72 3.35 -10.63 20.06
CA ALA A 72 4.08 -9.39 19.85
C ALA A 72 4.17 -9.02 18.36
N THR A 73 4.51 -9.97 17.49
CA THR A 73 4.63 -9.75 16.04
C THR A 73 3.28 -9.42 15.41
N ASN A 74 2.21 -10.15 15.79
CA ASN A 74 0.86 -9.83 15.30
C ASN A 74 0.40 -8.45 15.78
N SER A 75 0.62 -8.10 17.06
CA SER A 75 0.26 -6.77 17.56
C SER A 75 0.96 -5.65 16.79
N ALA A 76 2.23 -5.83 16.44
CA ALA A 76 2.98 -4.88 15.63
C ALA A 76 2.42 -4.78 14.20
N TYR A 77 2.14 -5.92 13.59
CA TYR A 77 1.61 -5.98 12.23
C TYR A 77 0.18 -5.43 12.11
N ASP A 78 -0.67 -5.72 13.09
CA ASP A 78 -2.04 -5.22 13.13
C ASP A 78 -2.06 -3.68 13.19
N GLU A 79 -1.19 -3.08 14.02
CA GLU A 79 -1.10 -1.61 14.07
C GLU A 79 -0.53 -1.03 12.77
N PHE A 80 0.51 -1.66 12.18
CA PHE A 80 1.04 -1.26 10.88
C PHE A 80 -0.04 -1.30 9.79
N THR A 81 -0.78 -2.39 9.67
CA THR A 81 -1.80 -2.57 8.63
C THR A 81 -3.00 -1.65 8.82
N LYS A 82 -3.39 -1.40 10.05
CA LYS A 82 -4.43 -0.43 10.41
C LYS A 82 -4.08 0.97 9.93
N ILE A 83 -2.84 1.41 10.14
CA ILE A 83 -2.34 2.72 9.68
C ILE A 83 -2.18 2.72 8.17
N LEU A 84 -1.59 1.67 7.59
CA LEU A 84 -1.37 1.51 6.16
C LEU A 84 -2.67 1.66 5.36
N ASN A 85 -3.75 1.05 5.83
CA ASN A 85 -5.06 1.06 5.17
C ASN A 85 -5.92 2.30 5.51
N SER A 86 -5.42 3.20 6.36
CA SER A 86 -6.16 4.38 6.78
C SER A 86 -6.05 5.51 5.76
N SER A 87 -7.16 5.84 5.10
CA SER A 87 -7.24 7.01 4.21
C SER A 87 -6.92 8.33 4.92
N ALA A 88 -7.27 8.46 6.19
CA ALA A 88 -6.95 9.63 7.00
C ALA A 88 -5.44 9.77 7.22
N GLN A 89 -4.72 8.66 7.47
CA GLN A 89 -3.27 8.66 7.63
C GLN A 89 -2.56 8.94 6.30
N LEU A 90 -3.05 8.37 5.19
CA LEU A 90 -2.54 8.70 3.86
C LEU A 90 -2.68 10.20 3.56
N MET A 91 -3.86 10.77 3.81
CA MET A 91 -4.07 12.21 3.60
C MET A 91 -3.19 13.07 4.52
N ALA A 92 -2.99 12.67 5.78
CA ALA A 92 -2.09 13.36 6.70
C ALA A 92 -0.64 13.34 6.19
N PHE A 93 -0.17 12.18 5.71
CA PHE A 93 1.15 12.04 5.10
C PHE A 93 1.31 12.95 3.87
N LEU A 94 0.37 12.87 2.90
CA LEU A 94 0.45 13.65 1.66
C LEU A 94 0.41 15.16 1.91
N ASN A 95 -0.37 15.63 2.88
CA ASN A 95 -0.41 17.04 3.27
C ASN A 95 0.90 17.52 3.93
N GLN A 96 1.67 16.63 4.53
CA GLN A 96 2.97 16.96 5.14
C GLN A 96 4.13 16.85 4.14
N SER A 97 3.99 16.04 3.09
CA SER A 97 5.04 15.80 2.09
C SER A 97 5.43 17.08 1.36
N ASP A 98 6.70 17.41 1.37
CA ASP A 98 7.23 18.57 0.64
C ASP A 98 7.21 18.32 -0.87
N PHE A 99 7.38 17.07 -1.30
CA PHE A 99 7.23 16.66 -2.69
C PHE A 99 5.82 16.99 -3.22
N VAL A 100 4.78 16.58 -2.48
CA VAL A 100 3.38 16.84 -2.86
C VAL A 100 3.08 18.33 -2.88
N LYS A 101 3.57 19.10 -1.91
CA LYS A 101 3.41 20.57 -1.87
C LYS A 101 4.08 21.27 -3.04
N ALA A 102 5.28 20.82 -3.43
CA ALA A 102 5.99 21.37 -4.58
C ALA A 102 5.22 21.10 -5.87
N ARG A 103 4.73 19.89 -6.04
CA ARG A 103 4.00 19.44 -7.22
C ARG A 103 2.63 20.11 -7.39
N ALA A 104 1.89 20.24 -6.30
CA ALA A 104 0.61 20.95 -6.30
C ALA A 104 0.72 22.39 -6.81
N LYS A 105 1.89 23.03 -6.65
CA LYS A 105 2.14 24.39 -7.16
C LYS A 105 2.44 24.42 -8.66
N VAL A 106 3.05 23.37 -9.20
CA VAL A 106 3.54 23.34 -10.60
C VAL A 106 2.49 22.73 -11.53
N GLU A 107 1.84 21.65 -11.13
CA GLU A 107 0.96 20.84 -11.99
C GLU A 107 -0.53 21.02 -11.71
N ASN A 108 -0.91 21.86 -10.73
CA ASN A 108 -2.30 22.01 -10.23
C ASN A 108 -2.96 20.69 -9.79
N GLU A 109 -2.16 19.69 -9.42
CA GLU A 109 -2.66 18.41 -8.97
C GLU A 109 -3.09 18.49 -7.49
N THR A 110 -4.27 18.02 -7.19
CA THR A 110 -4.78 18.03 -5.80
C THR A 110 -4.25 16.84 -5.01
N VAL A 111 -4.14 16.99 -3.68
CA VAL A 111 -3.76 15.91 -2.78
C VAL A 111 -4.67 14.68 -2.92
N GLN A 112 -5.97 14.89 -3.19
CA GLN A 112 -6.92 13.81 -3.45
C GLN A 112 -6.63 13.03 -4.72
N GLN A 113 -6.17 13.70 -5.78
CA GLN A 113 -5.75 13.04 -7.02
C GLN A 113 -4.53 12.16 -6.77
N ILE A 114 -3.52 12.68 -6.08
CA ILE A 114 -2.33 11.90 -5.70
C ILE A 114 -2.72 10.72 -4.79
N ALA A 115 -3.62 10.94 -3.83
CA ALA A 115 -4.11 9.86 -2.96
C ALA A 115 -4.79 8.72 -3.75
N SER A 116 -5.45 9.02 -4.87
CA SER A 116 -6.09 8.03 -5.73
C SER A 116 -5.11 7.11 -6.46
N HIS A 117 -3.84 7.48 -6.54
CA HIS A 117 -2.77 6.66 -7.10
C HIS A 117 -2.36 5.51 -6.19
N PHE A 118 -2.66 5.60 -4.88
CA PHE A 118 -2.40 4.55 -3.91
C PHE A 118 -3.54 3.54 -3.91
N LYS A 119 -3.20 2.26 -3.96
CA LYS A 119 -4.14 1.15 -3.84
C LYS A 119 -3.66 0.20 -2.76
N PHE A 120 -4.59 -0.15 -1.88
CA PHE A 120 -4.41 -1.14 -0.85
C PHE A 120 -5.20 -2.38 -1.23
N SER A 121 -4.58 -3.53 -1.18
CA SER A 121 -5.23 -4.81 -1.45
C SER A 121 -4.71 -5.87 -0.49
N GLN A 122 -5.47 -6.94 -0.35
CA GLN A 122 -5.05 -8.13 0.36
C GLN A 122 -5.14 -9.30 -0.62
N GLU A 123 -4.02 -9.95 -0.86
CA GLU A 123 -3.92 -11.10 -1.74
C GLU A 123 -3.25 -12.25 -0.98
N ASN A 124 -3.86 -13.45 -0.99
CA ASN A 124 -3.35 -14.63 -0.28
C ASN A 124 -3.03 -14.37 1.20
N ASN A 125 -3.84 -13.57 1.89
CA ASN A 125 -3.65 -13.10 3.28
C ASN A 125 -2.43 -12.18 3.49
N LEU A 126 -1.79 -11.71 2.42
CA LEU A 126 -0.73 -10.72 2.46
C LEU A 126 -1.30 -9.34 2.15
N ASN A 127 -0.94 -8.35 2.94
CA ASN A 127 -1.27 -6.97 2.61
C ASN A 127 -0.32 -6.45 1.53
N GLN A 128 -0.88 -5.80 0.53
CA GLN A 128 -0.14 -5.23 -0.58
C GLN A 128 -0.45 -3.73 -0.71
N LEU A 129 0.60 -2.95 -0.89
CA LEU A 129 0.52 -1.55 -1.29
C LEU A 129 0.96 -1.43 -2.74
N ILE A 130 0.20 -0.70 -3.53
CA ILE A 130 0.50 -0.37 -4.93
C ILE A 130 0.38 1.15 -5.09
N LEU A 131 1.39 1.76 -5.69
CA LEU A 131 1.35 3.15 -6.14
C LEU A 131 1.58 3.19 -7.65
N SER A 132 0.73 3.92 -8.38
CA SER A 132 0.82 4.00 -9.83
C SER A 132 0.65 5.45 -10.29
N SER A 133 1.61 5.98 -11.06
CA SER A 133 1.55 7.32 -11.64
C SER A 133 2.22 7.36 -13.01
N PHE A 134 2.01 8.44 -13.75
CA PHE A 134 2.76 8.73 -14.98
C PHE A 134 4.13 9.35 -14.69
N ASP A 135 4.35 9.81 -13.46
CA ASP A 135 5.64 10.32 -13.01
C ASP A 135 6.40 9.25 -12.23
N ARG A 136 7.60 8.95 -12.69
CA ARG A 136 8.50 7.97 -12.09
C ARG A 136 9.00 8.42 -10.71
N GLU A 137 9.34 9.72 -10.57
CA GLU A 137 9.87 10.24 -9.30
C GLU A 137 8.82 10.19 -8.20
N GLU A 138 7.55 10.50 -8.55
CA GLU A 138 6.43 10.38 -7.63
C GLU A 138 6.33 8.95 -7.08
N VAL A 139 6.35 7.96 -7.97
CA VAL A 139 6.18 6.56 -7.60
C VAL A 139 7.34 6.10 -6.71
N ASP A 140 8.58 6.46 -7.04
CA ASP A 140 9.76 6.03 -6.30
C ASP A 140 9.86 6.68 -4.91
N GLN A 141 9.71 7.98 -4.83
CA GLN A 141 9.83 8.73 -3.57
C GLN A 141 8.65 8.51 -2.63
N LEU A 142 7.42 8.75 -3.09
CA LEU A 142 6.25 8.71 -2.20
C LEU A 142 5.99 7.33 -1.65
N PHE A 143 6.30 6.27 -2.41
CA PHE A 143 6.07 4.91 -1.94
C PHE A 143 6.94 4.58 -0.72
N VAL A 144 8.24 4.84 -0.81
CA VAL A 144 9.19 4.54 0.28
C VAL A 144 8.94 5.45 1.48
N GLU A 145 8.67 6.75 1.23
CA GLU A 145 8.37 7.71 2.30
C GLU A 145 7.08 7.35 3.04
N TYR A 146 6.04 6.90 2.32
CA TYR A 146 4.79 6.49 2.95
C TYR A 146 4.96 5.26 3.83
N ILE A 147 5.66 4.22 3.36
CA ILE A 147 5.95 3.02 4.18
C ILE A 147 6.73 3.41 5.45
N ARG A 148 7.73 4.28 5.32
CA ARG A 148 8.50 4.80 6.46
C ARG A 148 7.62 5.58 7.43
N TYR A 149 6.73 6.43 6.92
CA TYR A 149 5.76 7.17 7.72
C TYR A 149 4.85 6.23 8.51
N VAL A 150 4.25 5.24 7.84
CA VAL A 150 3.37 4.25 8.46
C VAL A 150 4.10 3.47 9.56
N ASN A 151 5.32 3.00 9.30
CA ASN A 151 6.12 2.29 10.30
C ASN A 151 6.46 3.17 11.51
N ASN A 152 6.79 4.44 11.28
CA ASN A 152 7.08 5.37 12.37
C ASN A 152 5.84 5.62 13.23
N GLN A 153 4.65 5.78 12.64
CA GLN A 153 3.40 5.94 13.37
C GLN A 153 3.05 4.69 14.18
N ALA A 154 3.17 3.50 13.56
CA ALA A 154 2.94 2.22 14.23
C ALA A 154 3.88 2.05 15.44
N ARG A 155 5.17 2.30 15.26
CA ARG A 155 6.18 2.26 16.32
C ARG A 155 5.84 3.22 17.47
N GLN A 156 5.47 4.45 17.16
CA GLN A 156 5.12 5.43 18.18
C GLN A 156 3.88 4.99 18.98
N THR A 157 2.85 4.51 18.31
CA THR A 157 1.64 4.00 18.97
C THR A 157 1.95 2.84 19.90
N LEU A 158 2.64 1.81 19.38
CA LEU A 158 3.00 0.61 20.13
C LEU A 158 3.89 0.93 21.34
N ASN A 159 4.90 1.77 21.14
CA ASN A 159 5.80 2.19 22.21
C ASN A 159 5.05 2.97 23.31
N ASN A 160 4.19 3.92 22.93
CA ASN A 160 3.42 4.72 23.88
C ASN A 160 2.45 3.87 24.69
N GLU A 161 1.77 2.93 24.02
CA GLU A 161 0.87 2.01 24.72
C GLU A 161 1.62 1.11 25.70
N LEU A 162 2.74 0.52 25.25
CA LEU A 162 3.53 -0.37 26.10
C LEU A 162 4.15 0.38 27.28
N ILE A 163 4.68 1.61 27.08
CA ILE A 163 5.21 2.45 28.16
C ILE A 163 4.12 2.76 29.18
N THR A 164 2.92 3.09 28.73
CA THR A 164 1.81 3.41 29.63
C THR A 164 1.43 2.20 30.49
N LYS A 165 1.28 1.04 29.86
CA LYS A 165 1.00 -0.24 30.55
C LYS A 165 2.13 -0.62 31.51
N TRP A 166 3.38 -0.46 31.07
CA TRP A 166 4.56 -0.75 31.87
C TRP A 166 4.63 0.11 33.13
N LYS A 167 4.45 1.42 33.00
CA LYS A 167 4.48 2.35 34.17
C LYS A 167 3.43 1.96 35.20
N SER A 168 2.20 1.70 34.76
CA SER A 168 1.13 1.27 35.67
C SER A 168 1.46 -0.03 36.40
N LEU A 169 1.96 -1.03 35.68
CA LEU A 169 2.34 -2.29 36.28
C LEU A 169 3.55 -2.16 37.21
N PHE A 170 4.54 -1.36 36.83
CA PHE A 170 5.74 -1.11 37.63
C PHE A 170 5.40 -0.50 38.99
N GLU A 171 4.50 0.49 39.03
CA GLU A 171 4.03 1.10 40.29
C GLU A 171 3.30 0.07 41.17
N GLN A 172 2.46 -0.79 40.59
CA GLN A 172 1.77 -1.85 41.34
C GLN A 172 2.76 -2.84 41.93
N VAL A 173 3.71 -3.33 41.12
CA VAL A 173 4.73 -4.30 41.55
C VAL A 173 5.64 -3.70 42.62
N LYS A 174 6.05 -2.42 42.44
CA LYS A 174 6.90 -1.72 43.40
C LYS A 174 6.19 -1.56 44.75
N ASN A 175 4.94 -1.09 44.76
CA ASN A 175 4.18 -0.92 45.99
C ASN A 175 3.98 -2.26 46.72
N ALA A 176 3.74 -3.37 45.99
CA ALA A 176 3.59 -4.68 46.58
C ALA A 176 4.93 -5.22 47.17
N ALA A 177 6.04 -4.96 46.48
CA ALA A 177 7.38 -5.33 46.94
C ALA A 177 7.79 -4.48 48.18
N ASP A 178 7.55 -3.18 48.18
CA ASP A 178 7.84 -2.28 49.31
C ASP A 178 7.00 -2.63 50.55
N ALA A 179 5.76 -3.07 50.33
CA ALA A 179 4.88 -3.56 51.41
C ALA A 179 5.25 -4.96 51.89
N LYS A 180 6.24 -5.64 51.28
CA LYS A 180 6.71 -7.01 51.61
C LYS A 180 5.57 -8.04 51.66
N ILE A 181 4.64 -7.96 50.73
CA ILE A 181 3.48 -8.85 50.66
C ILE A 181 3.96 -10.30 50.44
N ASP A 182 4.89 -10.53 49.48
CA ASP A 182 5.49 -11.81 49.13
C ASP A 182 6.81 -11.60 48.40
N VAL A 183 7.75 -12.53 48.51
CA VAL A 183 9.05 -12.57 47.82
C VAL A 183 8.89 -12.58 46.30
N SER A 184 7.81 -13.11 45.77
CA SER A 184 7.51 -13.07 44.33
C SER A 184 7.44 -11.65 43.76
N TRP A 185 6.97 -10.66 44.52
CA TRP A 185 6.90 -9.28 44.08
C TRP A 185 8.27 -8.62 43.98
N GLU A 186 9.20 -8.94 44.86
CA GLU A 186 10.60 -8.47 44.77
C GLU A 186 11.27 -9.04 43.52
N ASN A 187 11.03 -10.31 43.19
CA ASN A 187 11.56 -10.95 41.99
C ASN A 187 10.97 -10.32 40.71
N LYS A 188 9.67 -10.04 40.68
CA LYS A 188 9.01 -9.32 39.59
C LYS A 188 9.59 -7.91 39.40
N LEU A 189 9.82 -7.18 40.49
CA LEU A 189 10.42 -5.85 40.46
C LEU A 189 11.84 -5.89 39.85
N LYS A 190 12.68 -6.83 40.30
CA LYS A 190 14.02 -7.02 39.76
C LYS A 190 14.00 -7.35 38.28
N MET A 191 13.07 -8.21 37.84
CA MET A 191 12.88 -8.55 36.43
C MET A 191 12.54 -7.29 35.61
N MET A 192 11.59 -6.48 36.06
CA MET A 192 11.22 -5.24 35.37
C MET A 192 12.38 -4.24 35.30
N GLN A 193 13.19 -4.16 36.35
CA GLN A 193 14.36 -3.26 36.39
C GLN A 193 15.52 -3.69 35.50
N SER A 194 15.59 -4.99 35.13
CA SER A 194 16.66 -5.53 34.29
C SER A 194 16.43 -5.35 32.79
N VAL A 195 15.22 -4.96 32.37
CA VAL A 195 14.90 -4.81 30.95
C VAL A 195 15.46 -3.52 30.38
N GLN A 196 16.02 -3.61 29.17
CA GLN A 196 16.52 -2.43 28.46
C GLN A 196 15.36 -1.53 28.01
N PRO A 197 15.58 -0.21 28.01
CA PRO A 197 14.56 0.73 27.50
C PRO A 197 14.28 0.50 26.02
N LEU A 198 13.10 0.96 25.58
CA LEU A 198 12.71 0.93 24.17
C LEU A 198 13.73 1.68 23.32
N ASP A 199 14.00 1.11 22.16
CA ASP A 199 14.83 1.69 21.11
C ASP A 199 13.98 2.14 19.91
N ASN A 200 14.64 2.64 18.87
CA ASN A 200 13.99 3.05 17.63
C ASN A 200 14.08 1.97 16.52
N ASN A 201 14.43 0.73 16.88
CA ASN A 201 14.71 -0.33 15.92
C ASN A 201 13.48 -1.14 15.53
N LEU A 202 12.32 -0.91 16.20
CA LEU A 202 11.10 -1.61 15.85
C LEU A 202 10.69 -1.34 14.40
N VAL A 203 10.63 -2.42 13.61
CA VAL A 203 9.97 -2.48 12.30
C VAL A 203 8.73 -3.34 12.44
N ALA A 204 7.58 -2.75 12.18
CA ALA A 204 6.28 -3.38 12.45
C ALA A 204 5.77 -4.28 11.32
N PHE A 205 6.59 -4.57 10.33
CA PHE A 205 6.29 -5.44 9.19
C PHE A 205 7.55 -6.15 8.69
N HIS A 206 7.36 -7.21 7.92
CA HIS A 206 8.40 -7.83 7.11
C HIS A 206 8.02 -7.76 5.63
N PHE A 207 8.99 -7.49 4.73
CA PHE A 207 8.75 -7.54 3.29
C PHE A 207 8.76 -8.99 2.80
N VAL A 208 7.63 -9.47 2.29
CA VAL A 208 7.56 -10.69 1.46
C VAL A 208 8.07 -10.39 0.07
N GLN A 209 7.64 -9.24 -0.49
CA GLN A 209 8.15 -8.69 -1.73
C GLN A 209 8.59 -7.25 -1.47
N GLN A 210 9.87 -6.99 -1.69
CA GLN A 210 10.42 -5.63 -1.61
C GLN A 210 9.84 -4.72 -2.70
N PRO A 211 9.84 -3.40 -2.50
CA PRO A 211 9.39 -2.46 -3.49
C PRO A 211 10.07 -2.72 -4.84
N ASN A 212 9.26 -2.97 -5.87
CA ASN A 212 9.72 -3.21 -7.22
C ASN A 212 9.05 -2.22 -8.17
N LEU A 213 9.86 -1.34 -8.74
CA LEU A 213 9.40 -0.34 -9.71
C LEU A 213 9.37 -0.97 -11.10
N VAL A 214 8.17 -1.05 -11.66
CA VAL A 214 7.95 -1.61 -13.01
C VAL A 214 7.25 -0.59 -13.90
N MET A 215 7.54 -0.68 -15.19
CA MET A 215 6.81 0.05 -16.21
C MET A 215 5.54 -0.74 -16.53
N SER A 216 4.38 -0.12 -16.40
CA SER A 216 3.12 -0.75 -16.81
C SER A 216 3.10 -0.98 -18.32
N GLU A 217 2.71 -2.16 -18.74
CA GLU A 217 2.58 -2.46 -20.16
C GLU A 217 1.58 -1.54 -20.83
N LYS A 218 1.95 -1.02 -22.01
CA LYS A 218 1.03 -0.21 -22.82
C LYS A 218 -0.08 -1.10 -23.37
N PRO A 219 -1.33 -0.66 -23.34
CA PRO A 219 -2.47 -1.49 -23.77
C PRO A 219 -2.60 -1.59 -25.30
N TYR A 220 -1.53 -1.98 -26.01
CA TYR A 220 -1.51 -2.05 -27.47
C TYR A 220 -2.65 -2.91 -28.05
N VAL A 221 -2.86 -4.09 -27.48
CA VAL A 221 -3.88 -5.04 -27.97
C VAL A 221 -5.27 -4.47 -27.84
N ILE A 222 -5.58 -3.89 -26.66
CA ILE A 222 -6.91 -3.30 -26.38
C ILE A 222 -7.14 -2.09 -27.26
N SER A 223 -6.18 -1.18 -27.37
CA SER A 223 -6.30 0.05 -28.17
C SER A 223 -6.43 -0.26 -29.67
N THR A 224 -5.66 -1.22 -30.17
CA THR A 224 -5.77 -1.69 -31.55
C THR A 224 -7.12 -2.34 -31.83
N GLY A 225 -7.63 -3.16 -30.89
CA GLY A 225 -8.94 -3.80 -31.00
C GLY A 225 -10.09 -2.79 -31.00
N ILE A 226 -10.04 -1.79 -30.12
CA ILE A 226 -11.04 -0.69 -30.09
C ILE A 226 -10.97 0.11 -31.39
N GLY A 227 -9.77 0.48 -31.86
CA GLY A 227 -9.59 1.20 -33.12
C GLY A 227 -10.13 0.44 -34.34
N ALA A 228 -9.87 -0.87 -34.42
CA ALA A 228 -10.41 -1.74 -35.47
C ALA A 228 -11.94 -1.80 -35.41
N GLY A 229 -12.54 -1.91 -34.22
CA GLY A 229 -13.99 -1.90 -34.01
C GLY A 229 -14.65 -0.60 -34.49
N PHE A 230 -14.05 0.55 -34.17
CA PHE A 230 -14.49 1.85 -34.70
C PHE A 230 -14.37 1.93 -36.21
N GLY A 231 -13.31 1.37 -36.82
CA GLY A 231 -13.14 1.29 -38.26
C GLY A 231 -14.28 0.51 -38.93
N ILE A 232 -14.71 -0.61 -38.36
CA ILE A 232 -15.85 -1.37 -38.88
C ILE A 232 -17.16 -0.56 -38.82
N ILE A 233 -17.44 0.09 -37.68
CA ILE A 233 -18.65 0.93 -37.53
C ILE A 233 -18.68 2.06 -38.57
N LEU A 234 -17.55 2.76 -38.75
CA LEU A 234 -17.43 3.80 -39.76
C LEU A 234 -17.63 3.27 -41.18
N SER A 235 -17.15 2.05 -41.49
CA SER A 235 -17.33 1.43 -42.79
C SER A 235 -18.81 1.13 -43.08
N LEU A 236 -19.57 0.63 -42.06
CA LEU A 236 -21.01 0.38 -42.19
C LEU A 236 -21.79 1.66 -42.41
N LEU A 237 -21.45 2.73 -41.69
CA LEU A 237 -22.07 4.05 -41.91
C LEU A 237 -21.79 4.60 -43.31
N ALA A 238 -20.54 4.49 -43.78
CA ALA A 238 -20.18 4.89 -45.13
C ALA A 238 -20.95 4.11 -46.21
N MET A 239 -21.13 2.79 -46.02
CA MET A 239 -21.92 1.96 -46.92
C MET A 239 -23.42 2.35 -46.96
N LEU A 240 -24.00 2.66 -45.81
CA LEU A 240 -25.41 3.14 -45.73
C LEU A 240 -25.58 4.47 -46.49
N ILE A 241 -24.64 5.41 -46.30
CA ILE A 241 -24.70 6.72 -46.98
C ILE A 241 -24.54 6.57 -48.51
N LEU A 242 -23.56 5.76 -48.95
CA LEU A 242 -23.30 5.52 -50.38
C LEU A 242 -24.41 4.70 -51.01
N GLY A 243 -25.02 3.75 -50.30
CA GLY A 243 -26.17 2.95 -50.75
C GLY A 243 -27.42 3.80 -50.91
N ALA A 244 -27.69 4.71 -49.99
CA ALA A 244 -28.83 5.63 -50.08
C ALA A 244 -28.69 6.60 -51.25
N GLY A 245 -27.45 7.06 -51.58
CA GLY A 245 -27.18 7.92 -52.72
C GLY A 245 -27.39 7.23 -54.09
N ARG A 246 -27.12 5.93 -54.18
CA ARG A 246 -27.33 5.13 -55.40
C ARG A 246 -28.81 4.92 -55.70
N ASN A 247 -29.65 4.71 -54.69
CA ASN A 247 -31.10 4.52 -54.85
C ASN A 247 -31.81 5.79 -55.33
N LYS A 248 -31.29 6.97 -55.10
CA LYS A 248 -31.83 8.24 -55.63
C LYS A 248 -31.51 8.43 -57.11
N ARG A 249 -30.30 8.05 -57.58
CA ARG A 249 -29.91 8.18 -58.99
C ARG A 249 -30.56 7.13 -59.92
N ALA A 250 -31.13 6.07 -59.40
CA ALA A 250 -31.83 5.06 -60.19
C ALA A 250 -33.33 5.37 -60.38
N LYS A 251 -33.82 6.50 -59.80
CA LYS A 251 -35.23 6.95 -59.92
C LYS A 251 -35.39 8.23 -60.74
N GLU A 252 -34.29 8.80 -61.23
CA GLU A 252 -34.25 9.86 -62.26
C GLU A 252 -33.92 9.23 -63.62
#